data_f16fb8156bec5a01127d7772b86ebecf
#
_entry.id   f16fb8156bec5a01127d7772b86ebecf
#
_cell.length_a   1.000
_cell.length_b   1.000
_cell.length_c   1.000
_cell.angle_alpha   90.00
_cell.angle_beta   90.00
_cell.angle_gamma   90.00
#
_symmetry.space_group_name_H-M   'P 1'
#
loop_
_entity.id
_entity.type
_entity.pdbx_description
1 polymer ?
#
loop_
_entity_poly.entity_id
_entity_poly.type
_entity_poly.pdbx_seq_one_letter_code
_entity_poly.pdbx_strand_id
1 'polypeptide(L)'
;MSHPASHARLLALSILLTVSGGLLSGATLAQMAPASGTAATATPVYPGDARPDAPALSARGQYAVGVRTLSLVRKDVLDIARAATLSPAPATLPRYDRPLTVEVWYPATPSARQAQTTLYSDTLGSGPGDAKRPLVPFTFPGRAARDAAPNATGGRYPLVIFSHGYPGSRYLMSYLAENLASKGYVVASIDHTDSTHADKAAFSSTLLNRAQDDQAVLDGVAALSTAGSGFLNGLVDAGNTALLGYSMGGYGALNFAGAGYADAVLGFVPGGALKARQNGNFTVDPRLKAVVAFAPWGGDYAVKAIGVKTAAPFGFWDAAGLSNIKVPTLFLVGDHDDVAGYVGGVKSLFENAVNSDRYMVVYQNARHNSAPNPPPAASFGLPDEYNHYAEAAWDMQRLNNLNEHFVTAFLNYRLKGDPAAAEYLNVPTPIAADGWKGFAPRTALGIELYHMNAK
;
A
#
# COMPACT_ATOMS: atom_id res chain seq x y z
N MET A 1 26.48 -42.55 40.67
CA MET A 1 25.73 -43.80 40.74
C MET A 1 24.83 -43.84 39.51
N SER A 2 25.28 -44.59 38.57
CA SER A 2 24.73 -45.61 37.65
C SER A 2 23.38 -45.29 36.98
N HIS A 3 23.47 -45.16 35.66
CA HIS A 3 22.41 -45.43 34.68
C HIS A 3 21.78 -46.83 34.83
N PRO A 4 20.57 -47.05 34.22
CA PRO A 4 20.65 -47.80 32.97
C PRO A 4 19.74 -47.29 31.81
N ALA A 5 20.24 -47.62 30.62
CA ALA A 5 19.62 -47.51 29.32
C ALA A 5 18.53 -48.58 29.12
N SER A 6 17.49 -48.28 28.35
CA SER A 6 16.58 -49.28 27.80
C SER A 6 16.43 -49.12 26.28
N HIS A 7 16.74 -50.25 25.62
CA HIS A 7 16.70 -50.42 24.17
C HIS A 7 15.25 -50.49 23.63
N ALA A 8 14.94 -49.78 22.60
CA ALA A 8 13.76 -50.02 21.77
C ALA A 8 14.15 -50.79 20.50
N ARG A 9 13.53 -51.94 20.30
CA ARG A 9 13.73 -52.86 19.17
C ARG A 9 12.96 -52.36 17.95
N LEU A 10 13.65 -52.27 16.84
CA LEU A 10 13.02 -52.20 15.50
C LEU A 10 12.45 -53.58 15.13
N LEU A 11 11.18 -53.62 14.76
CA LEU A 11 10.59 -54.72 14.02
C LEU A 11 10.57 -54.38 12.54
N ALA A 12 11.36 -55.10 11.76
CA ALA A 12 11.27 -55.06 10.29
C ALA A 12 10.22 -56.10 9.86
N LEU A 13 9.20 -55.66 9.14
CA LEU A 13 8.20 -56.49 8.51
C LEU A 13 8.53 -56.68 7.03
N SER A 14 9.04 -57.92 6.68
CA SER A 14 9.31 -58.29 5.31
C SER A 14 8.04 -58.90 4.70
N ILE A 15 7.50 -58.30 3.64
CA ILE A 15 6.41 -58.85 2.85
C ILE A 15 7.02 -59.56 1.64
N LEU A 16 6.87 -60.89 1.57
CA LEU A 16 7.19 -61.71 0.40
C LEU A 16 6.03 -61.57 -0.62
N LEU A 17 6.32 -61.08 -1.82
CA LEU A 17 5.44 -61.19 -2.97
C LEU A 17 5.79 -62.45 -3.75
N THR A 18 4.86 -63.39 -3.79
CA THR A 18 4.90 -64.51 -4.72
C THR A 18 4.34 -64.12 -6.09
N VAL A 19 5.15 -64.22 -7.10
CA VAL A 19 4.75 -64.02 -8.51
C VAL A 19 4.25 -65.34 -9.06
N SER A 20 2.94 -65.40 -9.32
CA SER A 20 2.33 -66.46 -10.12
C SER A 20 2.21 -66.00 -11.60
N GLY A 21 2.88 -66.71 -12.49
CA GLY A 21 2.85 -66.44 -13.91
C GLY A 21 1.47 -66.77 -14.53
N GLY A 22 0.88 -65.79 -15.16
CA GLY A 22 -0.32 -65.95 -16.00
C GLY A 22 -0.02 -65.49 -17.43
N LEU A 23 -0.39 -66.32 -18.37
CA LEU A 23 -0.20 -66.18 -19.81
C LEU A 23 -0.75 -64.88 -20.40
N LEU A 24 0.08 -64.18 -21.13
CA LEU A 24 -0.23 -62.96 -21.86
C LEU A 24 -1.12 -63.27 -23.08
N SER A 25 -2.39 -62.84 -23.02
CA SER A 25 -3.22 -62.61 -24.21
C SER A 25 -2.95 -61.22 -24.71
N GLY A 26 -2.48 -61.07 -25.93
CA GLY A 26 -2.16 -59.79 -26.53
C GLY A 26 -3.39 -58.90 -26.71
N ALA A 27 -3.50 -57.89 -25.91
CA ALA A 27 -4.35 -56.74 -26.15
C ALA A 27 -3.56 -55.65 -26.84
N THR A 28 -3.89 -55.38 -28.07
CA THR A 28 -3.39 -54.21 -28.82
C THR A 28 -3.81 -52.93 -28.08
N LEU A 29 -2.85 -52.24 -27.49
CA LEU A 29 -3.04 -50.90 -27.00
C LEU A 29 -3.37 -49.98 -28.18
N ALA A 30 -4.62 -49.60 -28.33
CA ALA A 30 -5.01 -48.52 -29.18
C ALA A 30 -4.30 -47.24 -28.69
N GLN A 31 -3.36 -46.76 -29.45
CA GLN A 31 -2.66 -45.50 -29.21
C GLN A 31 -3.69 -44.39 -29.40
N MET A 32 -4.25 -43.88 -28.29
CA MET A 32 -5.09 -42.68 -28.31
C MET A 32 -4.19 -41.51 -28.83
N ALA A 33 -4.53 -41.02 -30.02
CA ALA A 33 -3.94 -39.78 -30.51
C ALA A 33 -4.19 -38.67 -29.45
N PRO A 34 -3.19 -37.80 -29.19
CA PRO A 34 -3.42 -36.69 -28.31
C PRO A 34 -4.54 -35.83 -28.90
N ALA A 35 -5.60 -35.61 -28.12
CA ALA A 35 -6.62 -34.67 -28.50
C ALA A 35 -5.92 -33.31 -28.75
N SER A 36 -6.02 -32.82 -29.96
CA SER A 36 -5.60 -31.46 -30.33
C SER A 36 -6.59 -30.46 -29.72
N GLY A 37 -6.56 -30.37 -28.40
CA GLY A 37 -7.16 -29.26 -27.70
C GLY A 37 -6.36 -28.01 -28.08
N THR A 38 -6.98 -27.09 -28.80
CA THR A 38 -6.47 -25.73 -28.89
C THR A 38 -6.22 -25.27 -27.46
N ALA A 39 -4.96 -25.11 -27.06
CA ALA A 39 -4.62 -24.54 -25.76
C ALA A 39 -5.36 -23.20 -25.69
N ALA A 40 -6.35 -23.12 -24.80
CA ALA A 40 -7.01 -21.86 -24.52
C ALA A 40 -5.89 -20.88 -24.12
N THR A 41 -5.70 -19.83 -24.91
CA THR A 41 -4.74 -18.77 -24.54
C THR A 41 -5.20 -18.25 -23.19
N ALA A 42 -4.40 -18.52 -22.15
CA ALA A 42 -4.71 -18.06 -20.82
C ALA A 42 -4.90 -16.53 -20.86
N THR A 43 -6.04 -16.06 -20.40
CA THR A 43 -6.29 -14.62 -20.29
C THR A 43 -5.24 -14.03 -19.35
N PRO A 44 -4.50 -12.98 -19.75
CA PRO A 44 -3.54 -12.35 -18.85
C PRO A 44 -4.20 -11.91 -17.56
N VAL A 45 -3.62 -12.29 -16.43
CA VAL A 45 -4.04 -11.83 -15.10
C VAL A 45 -3.28 -10.54 -14.80
N TYR A 46 -4.01 -9.48 -14.49
CA TYR A 46 -3.44 -8.19 -14.12
C TYR A 46 -3.43 -8.03 -12.59
N PRO A 47 -2.51 -7.24 -12.03
CA PRO A 47 -2.61 -6.83 -10.64
C PRO A 47 -4.02 -6.28 -10.33
N GLY A 48 -4.63 -6.72 -9.22
CA GLY A 48 -5.97 -6.30 -8.82
C GLY A 48 -7.13 -6.92 -9.59
N ASP A 49 -6.92 -7.88 -10.49
CA ASP A 49 -8.03 -8.68 -11.01
C ASP A 49 -8.64 -9.51 -9.87
N ALA A 50 -9.97 -9.50 -9.81
CA ALA A 50 -10.68 -10.24 -8.76
C ALA A 50 -10.53 -11.75 -8.95
N ARG A 51 -10.09 -12.45 -7.89
CA ARG A 51 -10.15 -13.91 -7.82
C ARG A 51 -11.60 -14.40 -7.75
N PRO A 52 -11.89 -15.64 -8.10
CA PRO A 52 -13.25 -16.21 -7.96
C PRO A 52 -13.80 -16.19 -6.52
N ASP A 53 -12.93 -16.20 -5.52
CA ASP A 53 -13.25 -16.15 -4.08
C ASP A 53 -13.09 -14.76 -3.47
N ALA A 54 -12.88 -13.73 -4.29
CA ALA A 54 -12.68 -12.37 -3.85
C ALA A 54 -13.94 -11.78 -3.19
N PRO A 55 -13.80 -10.93 -2.17
CA PRO A 55 -14.95 -10.31 -1.53
C PRO A 55 -15.64 -9.29 -2.45
N ALA A 56 -16.91 -9.02 -2.18
CA ALA A 56 -17.82 -8.31 -3.09
C ALA A 56 -17.32 -6.96 -3.62
N LEU A 57 -16.66 -6.17 -2.78
CA LEU A 57 -16.20 -4.84 -3.18
C LEU A 57 -14.82 -4.83 -3.84
N SER A 58 -14.17 -5.98 -4.04
CA SER A 58 -12.92 -6.06 -4.80
C SER A 58 -13.14 -5.93 -6.31
N ALA A 59 -14.31 -6.30 -6.82
CA ALA A 59 -14.63 -6.14 -8.22
C ALA A 59 -14.44 -4.69 -8.71
N ARG A 60 -13.98 -4.53 -9.95
CA ARG A 60 -13.88 -3.22 -10.59
C ARG A 60 -15.25 -2.57 -10.72
N GLY A 61 -15.28 -1.24 -10.68
CA GLY A 61 -16.49 -0.45 -10.88
C GLY A 61 -16.88 -0.30 -12.36
N GLN A 62 -17.83 0.57 -12.60
CA GLN A 62 -18.44 0.74 -13.92
C GLN A 62 -17.66 1.63 -14.90
N TYR A 63 -16.67 2.37 -14.41
CA TYR A 63 -15.93 3.31 -15.25
C TYR A 63 -14.72 2.63 -15.90
N ALA A 64 -14.51 2.91 -17.21
CA ALA A 64 -13.19 2.73 -17.79
C ALA A 64 -12.20 3.69 -17.09
N VAL A 65 -10.95 3.27 -17.00
CA VAL A 65 -9.92 4.02 -16.29
C VAL A 65 -8.98 4.69 -17.28
N GLY A 66 -8.79 6.00 -17.14
CA GLY A 66 -7.71 6.75 -17.79
C GLY A 66 -6.53 6.91 -16.86
N VAL A 67 -5.34 7.09 -17.42
CA VAL A 67 -4.13 7.36 -16.65
C VAL A 67 -3.26 8.41 -17.33
N ARG A 68 -2.72 9.36 -16.54
CA ARG A 68 -1.77 10.39 -17.00
C ARG A 68 -0.72 10.69 -15.94
N THR A 69 0.45 11.07 -16.40
CA THR A 69 1.54 11.57 -15.53
C THR A 69 1.45 13.09 -15.43
N LEU A 70 1.59 13.61 -14.22
CA LEU A 70 1.75 15.03 -13.90
C LEU A 70 3.14 15.28 -13.33
N SER A 71 3.67 16.49 -13.60
CA SER A 71 4.87 17.00 -12.94
C SER A 71 4.48 18.22 -12.12
N LEU A 72 4.67 18.13 -10.81
CA LEU A 72 4.48 19.21 -9.86
C LEU A 72 5.83 19.62 -9.29
N VAL A 73 5.91 20.82 -8.73
CA VAL A 73 7.15 21.31 -8.13
C VAL A 73 6.83 22.07 -6.84
N ARG A 74 7.46 21.64 -5.74
CA ARG A 74 7.51 22.43 -4.50
C ARG A 74 8.68 23.39 -4.57
N LYS A 75 8.38 24.68 -4.64
CA LYS A 75 9.40 25.73 -4.80
C LYS A 75 10.13 26.03 -3.49
N ASP A 76 11.43 26.30 -3.60
CA ASP A 76 12.28 26.84 -2.54
C ASP A 76 12.16 26.08 -1.21
N VAL A 77 12.26 24.75 -1.23
CA VAL A 77 12.21 23.89 -0.03
C VAL A 77 13.60 23.52 0.46
N LEU A 78 13.72 23.11 1.73
CA LEU A 78 14.99 22.67 2.29
C LEU A 78 15.50 21.41 1.58
N ASP A 79 16.74 21.43 1.11
CA ASP A 79 17.45 20.31 0.51
C ASP A 79 18.19 19.52 1.59
N ILE A 80 17.42 18.68 2.30
CA ILE A 80 17.96 17.86 3.40
C ILE A 80 18.86 16.74 2.86
N ALA A 81 18.55 16.20 1.67
CA ALA A 81 19.39 15.18 1.05
C ALA A 81 20.81 15.71 0.79
N ARG A 82 20.92 16.91 0.22
CA ARG A 82 22.21 17.58 0.01
C ARG A 82 22.85 17.99 1.33
N ALA A 83 22.09 18.55 2.28
CA ALA A 83 22.62 18.94 3.58
C ALA A 83 23.30 17.78 4.31
N ALA A 84 22.75 16.56 4.19
CA ALA A 84 23.28 15.35 4.80
C ALA A 84 24.63 14.88 4.21
N THR A 85 25.01 15.35 3.03
CA THR A 85 26.29 15.03 2.38
C THR A 85 27.40 16.04 2.69
N LEU A 86 27.08 17.17 3.33
CA LEU A 86 28.03 18.23 3.63
C LEU A 86 28.67 18.02 5.01
N SER A 87 30.01 18.18 5.07
CA SER A 87 30.80 18.14 6.31
C SER A 87 31.83 19.27 6.32
N PRO A 88 31.79 20.17 7.30
CA PRO A 88 30.84 20.27 8.40
C PRO A 88 29.41 20.60 7.92
N ALA A 89 28.41 20.32 8.78
CA ALA A 89 27.05 20.72 8.48
C ALA A 89 26.96 22.25 8.22
N PRO A 90 26.24 22.68 7.18
CA PRO A 90 26.19 24.08 6.81
C PRO A 90 25.40 24.90 7.83
N ALA A 91 25.83 26.12 8.12
CA ALA A 91 25.11 27.04 9.00
C ALA A 91 23.71 27.41 8.45
N THR A 92 23.61 27.50 7.12
CA THR A 92 22.33 27.70 6.42
C THR A 92 22.07 26.46 5.55
N LEU A 93 20.92 25.82 5.73
CA LEU A 93 20.55 24.64 4.95
C LEU A 93 20.32 25.03 3.49
N PRO A 94 20.84 24.24 2.53
CA PRO A 94 20.59 24.46 1.11
C PRO A 94 19.11 24.34 0.78
N ARG A 95 18.68 24.97 -0.31
CA ARG A 95 17.30 24.96 -0.78
C ARG A 95 17.27 24.63 -2.27
N TYR A 96 16.15 24.09 -2.71
CA TYR A 96 15.94 23.72 -4.12
C TYR A 96 14.46 23.68 -4.48
N ASP A 97 14.20 23.64 -5.76
CA ASP A 97 12.89 23.35 -6.31
C ASP A 97 12.71 21.83 -6.36
N ARG A 98 11.88 21.27 -5.46
CA ARG A 98 11.66 19.83 -5.34
C ARG A 98 10.65 19.35 -6.36
N PRO A 99 11.07 18.53 -7.36
CA PRO A 99 10.13 17.94 -8.30
C PRO A 99 9.32 16.83 -7.65
N LEU A 100 8.06 16.69 -8.09
CA LEU A 100 7.19 15.57 -7.71
C LEU A 100 6.54 15.03 -8.98
N THR A 101 6.85 13.79 -9.33
CA THR A 101 6.16 13.08 -10.40
C THR A 101 4.93 12.38 -9.82
N VAL A 102 3.78 12.59 -10.42
CA VAL A 102 2.50 12.06 -9.94
C VAL A 102 1.82 11.31 -11.08
N GLU A 103 1.46 10.06 -10.84
CA GLU A 103 0.59 9.32 -11.74
C GLU A 103 -0.86 9.50 -11.31
N VAL A 104 -1.74 9.85 -12.25
CA VAL A 104 -3.14 10.11 -11.94
C VAL A 104 -4.02 9.13 -12.70
N TRP A 105 -4.81 8.33 -11.97
CA TRP A 105 -5.87 7.48 -12.51
C TRP A 105 -7.22 8.14 -12.29
N TYR A 106 -8.09 8.07 -13.28
CA TYR A 106 -9.38 8.76 -13.26
C TYR A 106 -10.43 8.02 -14.08
N PRO A 107 -11.73 8.21 -13.77
CA PRO A 107 -12.81 7.76 -14.65
C PRO A 107 -12.66 8.39 -16.04
N ALA A 108 -12.70 7.56 -17.09
CA ALA A 108 -12.41 7.99 -18.45
C ALA A 108 -13.44 7.48 -19.45
N THR A 109 -13.41 8.09 -20.64
CA THR A 109 -14.15 7.66 -21.83
C THR A 109 -13.14 7.44 -22.95
N PRO A 110 -12.49 6.25 -23.02
CA PRO A 110 -11.57 5.93 -24.08
C PRO A 110 -12.26 5.97 -25.44
N SER A 111 -11.56 6.40 -26.49
CA SER A 111 -12.09 6.31 -27.85
C SER A 111 -12.23 4.85 -28.30
N ALA A 112 -13.05 4.59 -29.32
CA ALA A 112 -13.37 3.22 -29.75
C ALA A 112 -12.15 2.36 -30.16
N ARG A 113 -11.02 2.99 -30.51
CA ARG A 113 -9.77 2.31 -30.91
C ARG A 113 -8.67 2.39 -29.87
N GLN A 114 -8.93 3.05 -28.75
CA GLN A 114 -7.92 3.23 -27.69
C GLN A 114 -7.79 1.97 -26.87
N ALA A 115 -6.56 1.48 -26.69
CA ALA A 115 -6.30 0.37 -25.80
C ALA A 115 -6.70 0.73 -24.35
N GLN A 116 -7.44 -0.16 -23.70
CA GLN A 116 -7.85 -0.01 -22.31
C GLN A 116 -6.86 -0.69 -21.34
N THR A 117 -5.65 -0.94 -21.83
CA THR A 117 -4.51 -1.47 -21.08
C THR A 117 -3.29 -0.62 -21.38
N THR A 118 -2.38 -0.53 -20.41
CA THR A 118 -1.09 0.15 -20.56
C THR A 118 0.04 -0.68 -19.97
N LEU A 119 1.26 -0.38 -20.34
CA LEU A 119 2.46 -0.87 -19.65
C LEU A 119 2.96 0.26 -18.74
N TYR A 120 3.10 -0.04 -17.46
CA TYR A 120 3.81 0.79 -16.52
C TYR A 120 5.29 0.42 -16.51
N SER A 121 6.16 1.42 -16.41
CA SER A 121 7.62 1.23 -16.30
C SER A 121 8.05 1.64 -14.90
N ASP A 122 8.72 0.73 -14.21
CA ASP A 122 9.21 0.93 -12.85
C ASP A 122 10.62 0.34 -12.69
N THR A 123 11.18 0.43 -11.51
CA THR A 123 12.56 0.00 -11.22
C THR A 123 12.60 -0.73 -9.89
N LEU A 124 13.29 -1.88 -9.85
CA LEU A 124 13.69 -2.56 -8.61
C LEU A 124 15.05 -2.01 -8.13
N GLY A 125 15.43 -2.39 -6.93
CA GLY A 125 16.72 -2.01 -6.34
C GLY A 125 16.61 -1.07 -5.15
N SER A 126 17.74 -0.60 -4.64
CA SER A 126 17.81 0.17 -3.39
C SER A 126 18.51 1.53 -3.53
N GLY A 127 18.40 2.14 -4.68
CA GLY A 127 18.98 3.47 -4.95
C GLY A 127 20.21 3.44 -5.83
N PRO A 128 20.62 4.62 -6.30
CA PRO A 128 21.81 4.75 -7.16
C PRO A 128 23.06 4.29 -6.43
N GLY A 129 23.86 3.43 -7.10
CA GLY A 129 25.17 3.00 -6.58
C GLY A 129 25.12 1.88 -5.54
N ASP A 130 23.98 1.32 -5.19
CA ASP A 130 23.90 0.13 -4.35
C ASP A 130 24.30 -1.11 -5.18
N ALA A 131 25.57 -1.54 -5.04
CA ALA A 131 26.10 -2.68 -5.79
C ALA A 131 25.48 -4.03 -5.37
N LYS A 132 24.87 -4.12 -4.18
CA LYS A 132 24.19 -5.33 -3.70
C LYS A 132 22.78 -5.44 -4.22
N ARG A 133 22.12 -4.30 -4.42
CA ARG A 133 20.75 -4.20 -4.93
C ARG A 133 20.71 -3.17 -6.07
N PRO A 134 21.32 -3.50 -7.23
CA PRO A 134 21.39 -2.60 -8.37
C PRO A 134 20.00 -2.29 -8.93
N LEU A 135 19.91 -1.16 -9.63
CA LEU A 135 18.66 -0.78 -10.30
C LEU A 135 18.36 -1.72 -11.47
N VAL A 136 17.16 -2.32 -11.45
CA VAL A 136 16.68 -3.21 -12.50
C VAL A 136 15.37 -2.67 -13.06
N PRO A 137 15.37 -2.02 -14.24
CA PRO A 137 14.12 -1.56 -14.88
C PRO A 137 13.23 -2.74 -15.24
N PHE A 138 11.94 -2.58 -15.08
CA PHE A 138 10.94 -3.56 -15.50
C PHE A 138 9.65 -2.89 -15.97
N THR A 139 8.81 -3.68 -16.64
CA THR A 139 7.47 -3.24 -17.04
C THR A 139 6.44 -4.26 -16.58
N PHE A 140 5.23 -3.77 -16.32
CA PHE A 140 4.10 -4.63 -15.99
C PHE A 140 2.79 -4.02 -16.54
N PRO A 141 1.79 -4.87 -16.87
CA PRO A 141 0.56 -4.39 -17.46
C PRO A 141 -0.41 -3.84 -16.41
N GLY A 142 -1.22 -2.87 -16.84
CA GLY A 142 -2.35 -2.34 -16.07
C GLY A 142 -3.60 -2.17 -16.93
N ARG A 143 -4.74 -2.07 -16.27
CA ARG A 143 -6.06 -1.93 -16.89
C ARG A 143 -6.49 -0.46 -16.95
N ALA A 144 -5.67 0.38 -17.54
CA ALA A 144 -5.95 1.79 -17.75
C ALA A 144 -5.60 2.23 -19.17
N ALA A 145 -6.36 3.15 -19.75
CA ALA A 145 -6.11 3.73 -21.04
C ALA A 145 -5.22 4.98 -20.89
N ARG A 146 -3.99 4.92 -21.39
CA ARG A 146 -3.04 6.04 -21.33
C ARG A 146 -3.63 7.24 -22.08
N ASP A 147 -3.67 8.40 -21.43
CA ASP A 147 -4.13 9.68 -21.95
C ASP A 147 -5.60 9.72 -22.46
N ALA A 148 -6.45 8.80 -22.00
CA ALA A 148 -7.86 8.78 -22.35
C ALA A 148 -8.57 10.06 -21.91
N ALA A 149 -9.64 10.42 -22.64
CA ALA A 149 -10.47 11.57 -22.28
C ALA A 149 -11.14 11.34 -20.91
N PRO A 150 -11.15 12.32 -20.00
CA PRO A 150 -11.85 12.21 -18.72
C PRO A 150 -13.35 12.02 -18.92
N ASN A 151 -13.98 11.22 -18.07
CA ASN A 151 -15.42 11.10 -17.98
C ASN A 151 -15.97 12.12 -16.98
N ALA A 152 -16.41 13.27 -17.46
CA ALA A 152 -17.00 14.31 -16.62
C ALA A 152 -18.51 14.14 -16.39
N THR A 153 -19.16 13.13 -16.99
CA THR A 153 -20.63 12.95 -16.89
C THR A 153 -21.09 12.50 -15.51
N GLY A 154 -20.20 11.88 -14.72
CA GLY A 154 -20.46 11.48 -13.34
C GLY A 154 -20.36 12.61 -12.30
N GLY A 155 -20.10 13.84 -12.72
CA GLY A 155 -19.82 14.98 -11.84
C GLY A 155 -18.35 15.04 -11.40
N ARG A 156 -18.09 15.69 -10.27
CA ARG A 156 -16.76 15.70 -9.67
C ARG A 156 -16.54 14.45 -8.82
N TYR A 157 -15.36 13.87 -8.95
CA TYR A 157 -14.97 12.66 -8.21
C TYR A 157 -14.11 13.01 -7.00
N PRO A 158 -14.32 12.37 -5.83
CA PRO A 158 -13.45 12.52 -4.69
C PRO A 158 -11.99 12.18 -5.04
N LEU A 159 -11.05 12.86 -4.39
CA LEU A 159 -9.61 12.65 -4.58
C LEU A 159 -9.08 11.62 -3.58
N VAL A 160 -8.25 10.71 -4.04
CA VAL A 160 -7.44 9.84 -3.18
C VAL A 160 -5.98 10.03 -3.52
N ILE A 161 -5.17 10.47 -2.57
CA ILE A 161 -3.73 10.64 -2.75
C ILE A 161 -3.03 9.38 -2.22
N PHE A 162 -2.08 8.83 -2.99
CA PHE A 162 -1.28 7.67 -2.60
C PHE A 162 0.16 8.07 -2.31
N SER A 163 0.67 7.62 -1.15
CA SER A 163 2.02 7.84 -0.65
C SER A 163 2.68 6.48 -0.40
N HIS A 164 3.73 6.15 -1.18
CA HIS A 164 4.39 4.84 -1.17
C HIS A 164 5.34 4.62 0.02
N GLY A 165 5.86 3.39 0.20
CA GLY A 165 6.88 3.00 1.19
C GLY A 165 8.27 3.62 0.94
N TYR A 166 9.32 3.07 1.58
CA TYR A 166 10.71 3.54 1.42
C TYR A 166 11.69 2.37 1.27
N PRO A 167 12.35 2.24 0.09
CA PRO A 167 12.01 2.92 -1.15
C PRO A 167 10.70 2.40 -1.75
N GLY A 168 10.17 3.08 -2.75
CA GLY A 168 8.98 2.66 -3.47
C GLY A 168 8.82 3.42 -4.78
N SER A 169 7.61 3.42 -5.32
CA SER A 169 7.26 4.19 -6.50
C SER A 169 5.77 4.54 -6.52
N ARG A 170 5.39 5.47 -7.39
CA ARG A 170 4.00 5.83 -7.65
C ARG A 170 3.16 4.65 -8.18
N TYR A 171 3.80 3.58 -8.62
CA TYR A 171 3.13 2.38 -9.14
C TYR A 171 2.97 1.26 -8.13
N LEU A 172 3.55 1.37 -6.94
CA LEU A 172 3.63 0.29 -5.96
C LEU A 172 2.27 -0.32 -5.61
N MET A 173 1.19 0.48 -5.64
CA MET A 173 -0.18 0.06 -5.35
C MET A 173 -1.11 0.36 -6.53
N SER A 174 -0.64 0.21 -7.77
CA SER A 174 -1.42 0.54 -8.97
C SER A 174 -2.70 -0.29 -9.12
N TYR A 175 -2.73 -1.53 -8.61
CA TYR A 175 -3.94 -2.35 -8.56
C TYR A 175 -5.09 -1.63 -7.87
N LEU A 176 -4.83 -1.04 -6.70
CA LEU A 176 -5.82 -0.33 -5.90
C LEU A 176 -6.19 1.02 -6.52
N ALA A 177 -5.21 1.71 -7.12
CA ALA A 177 -5.44 2.97 -7.82
C ALA A 177 -6.40 2.79 -9.00
N GLU A 178 -6.16 1.78 -9.85
CA GLU A 178 -7.05 1.45 -10.97
C GLU A 178 -8.43 0.99 -10.50
N ASN A 179 -8.48 0.19 -9.44
CA ASN A 179 -9.74 -0.31 -8.87
C ASN A 179 -10.60 0.86 -8.36
N LEU A 180 -10.03 1.78 -7.57
CA LEU A 180 -10.73 2.96 -7.06
C LEU A 180 -11.16 3.90 -8.20
N ALA A 181 -10.30 4.14 -9.20
CA ALA A 181 -10.66 4.97 -10.34
C ALA A 181 -11.84 4.37 -11.12
N SER A 182 -11.89 3.04 -11.29
CA SER A 182 -13.04 2.37 -11.91
C SER A 182 -14.34 2.54 -11.14
N LYS A 183 -14.26 2.87 -9.86
CA LYS A 183 -15.40 3.11 -8.95
C LYS A 183 -15.74 4.59 -8.78
N GLY A 184 -15.15 5.49 -9.57
CA GLY A 184 -15.46 6.91 -9.53
C GLY A 184 -14.68 7.67 -8.44
N TYR A 185 -13.40 7.47 -8.38
CA TYR A 185 -12.42 8.30 -7.66
C TYR A 185 -11.39 8.83 -8.66
N VAL A 186 -10.78 9.96 -8.35
CA VAL A 186 -9.51 10.36 -8.96
C VAL A 186 -8.41 9.98 -7.97
N VAL A 187 -7.42 9.21 -8.43
CA VAL A 187 -6.30 8.74 -7.61
C VAL A 187 -5.02 9.38 -8.09
N ALA A 188 -4.30 10.07 -7.21
CA ALA A 188 -3.02 10.72 -7.49
C ALA A 188 -1.92 10.06 -6.66
N SER A 189 -1.04 9.27 -7.29
CA SER A 189 0.05 8.56 -6.63
C SER A 189 1.39 9.26 -6.87
N ILE A 190 2.12 9.49 -5.80
CA ILE A 190 3.33 10.34 -5.78
C ILE A 190 4.58 9.48 -5.91
N ASP A 191 5.56 9.90 -6.74
CA ASP A 191 6.97 9.59 -6.51
C ASP A 191 7.53 10.65 -5.57
N HIS A 192 7.78 10.26 -4.33
CA HIS A 192 8.45 11.14 -3.38
C HIS A 192 9.94 11.20 -3.72
N THR A 193 10.40 12.31 -4.23
CA THR A 193 11.83 12.56 -4.54
C THR A 193 12.70 12.18 -3.34
N ASP A 194 13.89 11.64 -3.57
CA ASP A 194 14.82 11.11 -2.56
C ASP A 194 14.34 9.83 -1.85
N SER A 195 13.22 9.23 -2.28
CA SER A 195 12.56 8.14 -1.58
C SER A 195 12.06 7.03 -2.51
N THR A 196 12.36 7.12 -3.81
CA THR A 196 12.07 6.06 -4.78
C THR A 196 13.22 5.06 -4.89
N HIS A 197 12.97 3.92 -5.57
CA HIS A 197 14.05 2.99 -5.91
C HIS A 197 15.13 3.65 -6.76
N ALA A 198 14.75 4.55 -7.67
CA ALA A 198 15.66 5.19 -8.61
C ALA A 198 16.53 6.31 -7.98
N ASP A 199 16.03 7.00 -6.95
CA ASP A 199 16.68 8.21 -6.40
C ASP A 199 16.82 8.20 -4.88
N LYS A 200 16.75 7.03 -4.24
CA LYS A 200 16.85 6.90 -2.79
C LYS A 200 18.07 7.66 -2.23
N ALA A 201 17.80 8.57 -1.28
CA ALA A 201 18.81 9.42 -0.64
C ALA A 201 18.70 9.38 0.89
N ALA A 202 19.17 10.42 1.58
CA ALA A 202 19.19 10.48 3.03
C ALA A 202 17.79 10.33 3.66
N PHE A 203 17.65 9.42 4.61
CA PHE A 203 16.38 9.13 5.27
C PHE A 203 15.75 10.34 5.98
N SER A 204 16.58 11.28 6.46
CA SER A 204 16.12 12.55 7.04
C SER A 204 15.33 13.42 6.04
N SER A 205 15.63 13.35 4.73
CA SER A 205 14.83 14.01 3.70
C SER A 205 13.43 13.43 3.65
N THR A 206 13.32 12.11 3.69
CA THR A 206 12.04 11.40 3.73
C THR A 206 11.20 11.77 4.95
N LEU A 207 11.83 11.82 6.15
CA LEU A 207 11.15 12.22 7.39
C LEU A 207 10.51 13.61 7.31
N LEU A 208 11.21 14.56 6.70
CA LEU A 208 10.70 15.92 6.54
C LEU A 208 9.59 16.00 5.49
N ASN A 209 9.82 15.38 4.33
CA ASN A 209 9.09 15.74 3.12
C ASN A 209 7.77 15.00 2.92
N ARG A 210 7.55 13.81 3.51
CA ARG A 210 6.37 12.99 3.24
C ARG A 210 5.05 13.77 3.34
N ALA A 211 4.69 14.25 4.50
CA ALA A 211 3.45 14.99 4.70
C ALA A 211 3.39 16.32 3.92
N GLN A 212 4.55 16.91 3.61
CA GLN A 212 4.61 18.16 2.84
C GLN A 212 4.44 17.92 1.34
N ASP A 213 4.91 16.79 0.82
CA ASP A 213 4.67 16.35 -0.56
C ASP A 213 3.19 16.01 -0.77
N ASP A 214 2.58 15.32 0.21
CA ASP A 214 1.15 15.00 0.21
C ASP A 214 0.31 16.30 0.13
N GLN A 215 0.66 17.33 0.92
CA GLN A 215 0.01 18.65 0.86
C GLN A 215 0.19 19.31 -0.52
N ALA A 216 1.40 19.28 -1.05
CA ALA A 216 1.69 19.92 -2.34
C ALA A 216 0.91 19.25 -3.49
N VAL A 217 0.72 17.93 -3.44
CA VAL A 217 -0.09 17.22 -4.43
C VAL A 217 -1.57 17.55 -4.28
N LEU A 218 -2.09 17.64 -3.05
CA LEU A 218 -3.46 18.11 -2.81
C LEU A 218 -3.67 19.51 -3.40
N ASP A 219 -2.76 20.44 -3.13
CA ASP A 219 -2.84 21.83 -3.62
C ASP A 219 -2.73 21.90 -5.14
N GLY A 220 -1.79 21.15 -5.74
CA GLY A 220 -1.58 21.10 -7.17
C GLY A 220 -2.79 20.51 -7.92
N VAL A 221 -3.34 19.40 -7.46
CA VAL A 221 -4.53 18.79 -8.05
C VAL A 221 -5.76 19.69 -7.88
N ALA A 222 -5.93 20.32 -6.72
CA ALA A 222 -7.02 21.28 -6.50
C ALA A 222 -6.94 22.47 -7.45
N ALA A 223 -5.75 23.05 -7.64
CA ALA A 223 -5.52 24.13 -8.59
C ALA A 223 -5.84 23.71 -10.03
N LEU A 224 -5.37 22.53 -10.46
CA LEU A 224 -5.63 21.97 -11.78
C LEU A 224 -7.11 21.67 -12.01
N SER A 225 -7.85 21.31 -10.96
CA SER A 225 -9.29 21.03 -11.06
C SER A 225 -10.15 22.28 -11.33
N THR A 226 -9.60 23.47 -11.11
CA THR A 226 -10.27 24.76 -11.30
C THR A 226 -9.57 25.66 -12.32
N ALA A 227 -8.58 25.17 -13.04
CA ALA A 227 -7.75 25.97 -13.94
C ALA A 227 -8.43 26.45 -15.23
N GLY A 228 -9.67 26.08 -15.48
CA GLY A 228 -10.42 26.41 -16.70
C GLY A 228 -10.03 25.59 -17.94
N SER A 229 -8.95 24.79 -17.85
CA SER A 229 -8.49 23.91 -18.93
C SER A 229 -7.69 22.73 -18.36
N GLY A 230 -7.33 21.76 -19.23
CA GLY A 230 -6.61 20.57 -18.84
C GLY A 230 -7.53 19.41 -18.43
N PHE A 231 -6.98 18.20 -18.30
CA PHE A 231 -7.76 16.99 -18.11
C PHE A 231 -8.40 16.86 -16.72
N LEU A 232 -7.90 17.56 -15.71
CA LEU A 232 -8.49 17.59 -14.38
C LEU A 232 -9.52 18.68 -14.18
N ASN A 233 -9.63 19.63 -15.12
CA ASN A 233 -10.56 20.75 -14.97
C ASN A 233 -12.02 20.28 -14.87
N GLY A 234 -12.68 20.63 -13.77
CA GLY A 234 -14.05 20.22 -13.48
C GLY A 234 -14.23 18.75 -13.07
N LEU A 235 -13.15 17.95 -13.01
CA LEU A 235 -13.23 16.52 -12.77
C LEU A 235 -13.11 16.15 -11.29
N VAL A 236 -12.36 16.91 -10.49
CA VAL A 236 -11.94 16.53 -9.12
C VAL A 236 -12.70 17.34 -8.07
N ASP A 237 -13.25 16.65 -7.08
CA ASP A 237 -13.70 17.25 -5.82
C ASP A 237 -12.55 17.18 -4.79
N ALA A 238 -11.62 18.12 -4.91
CA ALA A 238 -10.47 18.21 -4.00
C ALA A 238 -10.86 18.65 -2.57
N GLY A 239 -12.09 19.17 -2.37
CA GLY A 239 -12.66 19.43 -1.04
C GLY A 239 -13.01 18.16 -0.26
N ASN A 240 -13.03 17.02 -0.94
CA ASN A 240 -13.39 15.71 -0.43
C ASN A 240 -12.26 14.71 -0.72
N THR A 241 -11.17 14.79 0.06
CA THR A 241 -9.94 14.06 -0.18
C THR A 241 -9.69 13.01 0.89
N ALA A 242 -9.22 11.83 0.47
CA ALA A 242 -8.55 10.86 1.36
C ALA A 242 -7.06 10.77 1.04
N LEU A 243 -6.25 10.47 2.06
CA LEU A 243 -4.84 10.14 1.92
C LEU A 243 -4.61 8.68 2.29
N LEU A 244 -4.00 7.93 1.38
CA LEU A 244 -3.63 6.54 1.58
C LEU A 244 -2.11 6.43 1.58
N GLY A 245 -1.55 5.88 2.64
CA GLY A 245 -0.12 5.74 2.79
C GLY A 245 0.31 4.35 3.22
N TYR A 246 1.40 3.83 2.61
CA TYR A 246 2.01 2.57 2.99
C TYR A 246 3.38 2.79 3.63
N SER A 247 3.66 2.11 4.77
CA SER A 247 4.94 2.19 5.48
C SER A 247 5.34 3.64 5.77
N MET A 248 6.40 4.15 5.17
CA MET A 248 6.76 5.58 5.25
C MET A 248 5.68 6.51 4.70
N GLY A 249 4.90 6.08 3.70
CA GLY A 249 3.70 6.82 3.28
C GLY A 249 2.65 6.87 4.39
N GLY A 250 2.48 5.77 5.14
CA GLY A 250 1.62 5.74 6.32
C GLY A 250 2.08 6.69 7.42
N TYR A 251 3.39 6.79 7.67
CA TYR A 251 3.97 7.82 8.53
C TYR A 251 3.59 9.23 8.06
N GLY A 252 3.76 9.51 6.75
CA GLY A 252 3.35 10.79 6.15
C GLY A 252 1.86 11.06 6.33
N ALA A 253 1.02 10.05 6.09
CA ALA A 253 -0.43 10.16 6.20
C ALA A 253 -0.91 10.46 7.62
N LEU A 254 -0.35 9.80 8.64
CA LEU A 254 -0.69 10.10 10.04
C LEU A 254 -0.25 11.53 10.44
N ASN A 255 0.94 11.95 10.00
CA ASN A 255 1.40 13.33 10.23
C ASN A 255 0.52 14.36 9.51
N PHE A 256 0.09 14.08 8.29
CA PHE A 256 -0.82 14.94 7.55
C PHE A 256 -2.20 15.03 8.23
N ALA A 257 -2.65 13.92 8.82
CA ALA A 257 -3.92 13.80 9.54
C ALA A 257 -3.94 14.46 10.92
N GLY A 258 -2.79 14.96 11.41
CA GLY A 258 -2.74 15.65 12.69
C GLY A 258 -1.78 15.07 13.72
N ALA A 259 -1.16 13.91 13.48
CA ALA A 259 -0.17 13.37 14.40
C ALA A 259 1.02 14.33 14.55
N GLY A 260 1.07 15.03 15.69
CA GLY A 260 2.16 15.97 15.98
C GLY A 260 3.37 15.27 16.55
N TYR A 261 4.57 15.65 16.07
CA TYR A 261 5.82 15.07 16.56
C TYR A 261 6.05 15.35 18.03
N ALA A 262 6.56 14.35 18.74
CA ALA A 262 7.09 14.50 20.07
C ALA A 262 8.44 15.28 20.05
N ASP A 263 8.76 15.98 21.13
CA ASP A 263 9.99 16.78 21.26
C ASP A 263 11.26 15.95 21.01
N ALA A 264 11.25 14.70 21.45
CA ALA A 264 12.40 13.79 21.37
C ALA A 264 12.87 13.49 19.94
N VAL A 265 12.04 13.70 18.91
CA VAL A 265 12.37 13.37 17.52
C VAL A 265 12.72 14.58 16.65
N LEU A 266 12.57 15.79 17.18
CA LEU A 266 12.77 17.02 16.41
C LEU A 266 14.21 17.18 15.88
N GLY A 267 15.18 16.56 16.55
CA GLY A 267 16.59 16.56 16.14
C GLY A 267 16.96 15.61 15.01
N PHE A 268 16.04 14.75 14.53
CA PHE A 268 16.37 13.79 13.47
C PHE A 268 16.51 14.41 12.08
N VAL A 269 16.08 15.65 11.93
CA VAL A 269 16.29 16.45 10.72
C VAL A 269 17.05 17.72 11.07
N PRO A 270 18.11 18.05 10.34
CA PRO A 270 18.92 19.26 10.59
C PRO A 270 18.10 20.53 10.64
N GLY A 271 18.60 21.52 11.39
CA GLY A 271 17.96 22.84 11.50
C GLY A 271 16.64 22.88 12.25
N GLY A 272 16.27 21.78 12.94
CA GLY A 272 14.98 21.69 13.64
C GLY A 272 13.77 21.74 12.69
N ALA A 273 13.94 21.28 11.45
CA ALA A 273 12.94 21.39 10.40
C ALA A 273 11.64 20.64 10.72
N LEU A 274 11.65 19.64 11.61
CA LEU A 274 10.44 18.93 12.06
C LEU A 274 9.55 19.78 12.99
N LYS A 275 10.06 20.90 13.55
CA LYS A 275 9.28 21.76 14.46
C LYS A 275 7.98 22.28 13.84
N ALA A 276 7.94 22.46 12.53
CA ALA A 276 6.72 22.90 11.84
C ALA A 276 5.55 21.93 11.99
N ARG A 277 5.85 20.66 12.29
CA ARG A 277 4.84 19.62 12.55
C ARG A 277 4.91 19.03 13.96
N GLN A 278 5.58 19.72 14.86
CA GLN A 278 5.48 19.45 16.29
C GLN A 278 4.05 19.63 16.77
N ASN A 279 3.67 18.92 17.81
CA ASN A 279 2.35 19.00 18.41
C ASN A 279 1.95 20.46 18.69
N GLY A 280 0.79 20.89 18.19
CA GLY A 280 0.27 22.25 18.34
C GLY A 280 0.78 23.29 17.32
N ASN A 281 1.76 22.97 16.47
CA ASN A 281 2.36 23.95 15.55
C ASN A 281 1.74 23.96 14.14
N PHE A 282 0.73 23.13 13.86
CA PHE A 282 0.11 23.07 12.54
C PHE A 282 -1.39 22.77 12.63
N THR A 283 -2.08 23.06 11.53
CA THR A 283 -3.51 22.78 11.36
C THR A 283 -3.70 21.71 10.31
N VAL A 284 -4.63 20.77 10.55
CA VAL A 284 -5.02 19.76 9.56
C VAL A 284 -5.80 20.43 8.44
N ASP A 285 -5.47 20.08 7.20
CA ASP A 285 -6.17 20.60 6.04
C ASP A 285 -7.63 20.13 6.06
N PRO A 286 -8.62 21.05 6.02
CA PRO A 286 -10.04 20.69 6.13
C PRO A 286 -10.55 19.90 4.91
N ARG A 287 -9.80 19.85 3.82
CA ARG A 287 -10.11 19.02 2.64
C ARG A 287 -9.88 17.53 2.89
N LEU A 288 -9.02 17.18 3.88
CA LEU A 288 -8.80 15.79 4.28
C LEU A 288 -10.01 15.28 5.06
N LYS A 289 -10.66 14.22 4.56
CA LYS A 289 -11.87 13.62 5.13
C LYS A 289 -11.64 12.22 5.68
N ALA A 290 -10.60 11.52 5.21
CA ALA A 290 -10.29 10.16 5.64
C ALA A 290 -8.81 9.83 5.43
N VAL A 291 -8.29 8.89 6.20
CA VAL A 291 -6.94 8.33 6.04
C VAL A 291 -7.02 6.81 5.97
N VAL A 292 -6.22 6.22 5.08
CA VAL A 292 -5.94 4.79 5.05
C VAL A 292 -4.44 4.58 5.27
N ALA A 293 -4.06 3.89 6.34
CA ALA A 293 -2.68 3.70 6.76
C ALA A 293 -2.32 2.21 6.71
N PHE A 294 -1.63 1.78 5.65
CA PHE A 294 -1.08 0.44 5.52
C PHE A 294 0.24 0.35 6.26
N ALA A 295 0.32 -0.52 7.26
CA ALA A 295 1.55 -0.79 8.01
C ALA A 295 2.36 0.49 8.32
N PRO A 296 1.74 1.57 8.88
CA PRO A 296 2.40 2.87 9.03
C PRO A 296 3.67 2.75 9.85
N TRP A 297 4.80 3.17 9.25
CA TRP A 297 6.10 3.23 9.92
C TRP A 297 6.14 4.40 10.91
N GLY A 298 6.99 4.29 11.92
CA GLY A 298 7.29 5.39 12.87
C GLY A 298 6.83 5.15 14.30
N GLY A 299 6.14 4.03 14.58
CA GLY A 299 5.86 3.56 15.93
C GLY A 299 7.13 3.14 16.69
N ASP A 300 7.02 2.88 17.98
CA ASP A 300 8.14 2.56 18.87
C ASP A 300 8.97 1.36 18.40
N TYR A 301 8.31 0.31 17.90
CA TYR A 301 9.00 -0.86 17.33
C TYR A 301 9.91 -0.47 16.16
N ALA A 302 9.41 0.26 15.20
CA ALA A 302 10.13 0.65 14.00
C ALA A 302 11.34 1.54 14.31
N VAL A 303 11.19 2.47 15.24
CA VAL A 303 12.24 3.40 15.67
C VAL A 303 13.35 2.66 16.42
N LYS A 304 13.01 1.71 17.28
CA LYS A 304 13.97 0.85 17.96
C LYS A 304 14.72 -0.07 17.01
N ALA A 305 14.06 -0.61 15.98
CA ALA A 305 14.66 -1.49 14.99
C ALA A 305 15.81 -0.81 14.20
N ILE A 306 15.75 0.50 14.00
CA ILE A 306 16.85 1.28 13.39
C ILE A 306 17.88 1.81 14.40
N GLY A 307 17.86 1.29 15.64
CA GLY A 307 18.83 1.63 16.69
C GLY A 307 18.61 2.98 17.36
N VAL A 308 17.50 3.64 17.11
CA VAL A 308 17.18 4.93 17.72
C VAL A 308 16.47 4.73 19.04
N LYS A 309 17.04 5.31 20.10
CA LYS A 309 16.42 5.39 21.42
C LYS A 309 15.68 6.72 21.52
N THR A 310 14.36 6.70 21.45
CA THR A 310 13.54 7.87 21.71
C THR A 310 12.95 7.82 23.11
N ALA A 311 12.72 8.99 23.70
CA ALA A 311 11.91 9.10 24.93
C ALA A 311 10.41 9.13 24.63
N ALA A 312 10.00 9.19 23.36
CA ALA A 312 8.60 9.20 22.97
C ALA A 312 8.01 7.79 23.04
N PRO A 313 6.89 7.58 23.71
CA PRO A 313 6.34 6.24 23.99
C PRO A 313 5.81 5.52 22.74
N PHE A 314 5.51 6.27 21.68
CA PHE A 314 4.99 5.75 20.41
C PHE A 314 5.90 6.10 19.22
N GLY A 315 7.22 6.07 19.43
CA GLY A 315 8.21 6.33 18.39
C GLY A 315 8.34 7.81 18.04
N PHE A 316 7.77 8.24 16.92
CA PHE A 316 7.78 9.65 16.52
C PHE A 316 6.74 10.50 17.26
N TRP A 317 5.81 9.88 17.97
CA TRP A 317 4.68 10.52 18.60
C TRP A 317 4.56 10.20 20.09
N ASP A 318 3.86 11.05 20.79
CA ASP A 318 3.32 10.80 22.12
C ASP A 318 1.78 10.71 22.09
N ALA A 319 1.16 10.51 23.24
CA ALA A 319 -0.30 10.41 23.33
C ALA A 319 -1.01 11.70 22.88
N ALA A 320 -0.42 12.86 23.19
CA ALA A 320 -0.96 14.16 22.78
C ALA A 320 -0.90 14.31 21.26
N GLY A 321 0.24 13.97 20.64
CA GLY A 321 0.41 14.01 19.20
C GLY A 321 -0.56 13.11 18.45
N LEU A 322 -0.72 11.84 18.89
CA LEU A 322 -1.66 10.90 18.26
C LEU A 322 -3.13 11.30 18.48
N SER A 323 -3.47 11.89 19.61
CA SER A 323 -4.84 12.35 19.89
C SER A 323 -5.32 13.51 19.01
N ASN A 324 -4.40 14.18 18.28
CA ASN A 324 -4.76 15.21 17.31
C ASN A 324 -5.30 14.64 15.99
N ILE A 325 -5.15 13.35 15.74
CA ILE A 325 -5.81 12.71 14.60
C ILE A 325 -7.31 12.65 14.89
N LYS A 326 -8.10 13.45 14.17
CA LYS A 326 -9.56 13.54 14.29
C LYS A 326 -10.29 13.01 13.06
N VAL A 327 -9.61 12.90 11.93
CA VAL A 327 -10.20 12.34 10.71
C VAL A 327 -10.38 10.83 10.86
N PRO A 328 -11.47 10.25 10.33
CA PRO A 328 -11.65 8.81 10.29
C PRO A 328 -10.45 8.10 9.66
N THR A 329 -10.00 7.01 10.29
CA THR A 329 -8.78 6.33 9.87
C THR A 329 -8.98 4.81 9.78
N LEU A 330 -8.56 4.21 8.65
CA LEU A 330 -8.47 2.77 8.46
C LEU A 330 -6.99 2.35 8.49
N PHE A 331 -6.63 1.51 9.46
CA PHE A 331 -5.33 0.85 9.55
C PHE A 331 -5.41 -0.54 8.91
N LEU A 332 -4.36 -0.95 8.18
CA LEU A 332 -4.21 -2.32 7.67
C LEU A 332 -2.80 -2.81 7.99
N VAL A 333 -2.66 -4.01 8.55
CA VAL A 333 -1.36 -4.50 9.04
C VAL A 333 -1.31 -6.02 9.10
N GLY A 334 -0.13 -6.62 8.92
CA GLY A 334 0.14 -8.00 9.28
C GLY A 334 0.45 -8.14 10.78
N ASP A 335 -0.03 -9.19 11.43
CA ASP A 335 0.25 -9.42 12.86
C ASP A 335 1.70 -9.84 13.16
N HIS A 336 2.45 -10.18 12.10
CA HIS A 336 3.88 -10.47 12.13
C HIS A 336 4.72 -9.40 11.42
N ASP A 337 4.21 -8.17 11.30
CA ASP A 337 4.93 -7.05 10.69
C ASP A 337 6.30 -6.86 11.37
N ASP A 338 7.36 -7.08 10.60
CA ASP A 338 8.75 -7.07 11.05
C ASP A 338 9.50 -5.77 10.76
N VAL A 339 8.81 -4.77 10.18
CA VAL A 339 9.34 -3.45 9.85
C VAL A 339 8.67 -2.34 10.64
N ALA A 340 7.34 -2.21 10.56
CA ALA A 340 6.57 -1.26 11.35
C ALA A 340 6.22 -1.81 12.75
N GLY A 341 6.17 -3.12 12.88
CA GLY A 341 5.78 -3.85 14.08
C GLY A 341 4.26 -3.87 14.31
N TYR A 342 3.77 -4.95 14.90
CA TYR A 342 2.33 -5.04 15.23
C TYR A 342 2.04 -4.44 16.61
N VAL A 343 2.42 -5.10 17.72
CA VAL A 343 2.01 -4.70 19.10
C VAL A 343 2.60 -3.35 19.51
N GLY A 344 3.93 -3.19 19.45
CA GLY A 344 4.62 -1.93 19.75
C GLY A 344 4.69 -0.96 18.56
N GLY A 345 3.99 -1.27 17.49
CA GLY A 345 3.91 -0.50 16.26
C GLY A 345 2.47 -0.11 15.94
N VAL A 346 1.92 -0.64 14.83
CA VAL A 346 0.65 -0.21 14.26
C VAL A 346 -0.53 -0.34 15.22
N LYS A 347 -0.61 -1.44 15.99
CA LYS A 347 -1.68 -1.61 17.00
C LYS A 347 -1.62 -0.52 18.05
N SER A 348 -0.43 -0.17 18.53
CA SER A 348 -0.25 0.92 19.49
C SER A 348 -0.68 2.27 18.92
N LEU A 349 -0.38 2.56 17.64
CA LEU A 349 -0.83 3.78 16.97
C LEU A 349 -2.37 3.80 16.85
N PHE A 350 -2.96 2.68 16.45
CA PHE A 350 -4.42 2.53 16.38
C PHE A 350 -5.09 2.78 17.73
N GLU A 351 -4.58 2.19 18.81
CA GLU A 351 -5.15 2.34 20.15
C GLU A 351 -5.08 3.79 20.67
N ASN A 352 -4.03 4.54 20.29
CA ASN A 352 -3.76 5.88 20.81
C ASN A 352 -4.23 7.04 19.91
N ALA A 353 -4.72 6.79 18.69
CA ALA A 353 -5.42 7.79 17.88
C ALA A 353 -6.86 8.03 18.39
N VAL A 354 -6.99 8.32 19.68
CA VAL A 354 -8.24 8.22 20.44
C VAL A 354 -9.39 9.13 19.98
N ASN A 355 -9.09 10.22 19.29
CA ASN A 355 -10.09 11.16 18.76
C ASN A 355 -10.50 10.86 17.31
N SER A 356 -9.98 9.79 16.71
CA SER A 356 -10.36 9.28 15.39
C SER A 356 -11.39 8.17 15.54
N ASP A 357 -12.45 8.20 14.74
CA ASP A 357 -13.26 7.02 14.45
C ASP A 357 -12.43 6.10 13.55
N ARG A 358 -11.98 4.96 14.07
CA ARG A 358 -10.92 4.20 13.48
C ARG A 358 -11.18 2.70 13.39
N TYR A 359 -10.76 2.13 12.28
CA TYR A 359 -10.81 0.70 12.01
C TYR A 359 -9.40 0.13 11.86
N MET A 360 -9.22 -1.15 12.16
CA MET A 360 -7.97 -1.86 11.90
C MET A 360 -8.24 -3.24 11.33
N VAL A 361 -7.82 -3.47 10.09
CA VAL A 361 -7.77 -4.79 9.48
C VAL A 361 -6.42 -5.42 9.79
N VAL A 362 -6.44 -6.65 10.31
CA VAL A 362 -5.23 -7.42 10.61
C VAL A 362 -5.19 -8.67 9.74
N TYR A 363 -4.08 -8.88 9.04
CA TYR A 363 -3.80 -10.06 8.24
C TYR A 363 -2.97 -11.04 9.07
N GLN A 364 -3.59 -12.17 9.46
CA GLN A 364 -2.94 -13.17 10.31
C GLN A 364 -1.76 -13.83 9.58
N ASN A 365 -0.63 -13.94 10.25
CA ASN A 365 0.63 -14.48 9.73
C ASN A 365 1.21 -13.68 8.54
N ALA A 366 0.73 -12.47 8.26
CA ALA A 366 1.36 -11.57 7.30
C ALA A 366 2.44 -10.73 7.98
N ARG A 367 3.48 -10.40 7.21
CA ARG A 367 4.54 -9.49 7.59
C ARG A 367 4.23 -8.07 7.11
N HIS A 368 5.24 -7.36 6.61
CA HIS A 368 5.12 -5.93 6.28
C HIS A 368 4.45 -5.65 4.92
N ASN A 369 4.59 -6.56 3.95
CA ASN A 369 4.22 -6.28 2.54
C ASN A 369 2.73 -6.46 2.26
N SER A 370 1.88 -5.92 3.12
CA SER A 370 0.41 -6.05 2.98
C SER A 370 -0.22 -5.14 1.90
N ALA A 371 0.52 -4.17 1.36
CA ALA A 371 0.01 -3.18 0.42
C ALA A 371 0.48 -3.31 -1.04
N PRO A 372 1.70 -3.78 -1.36
CA PRO A 372 2.24 -3.75 -2.72
C PRO A 372 1.44 -4.56 -3.74
N ASN A 373 1.65 -4.26 -5.03
CA ASN A 373 1.34 -5.16 -6.13
C ASN A 373 1.98 -6.54 -5.91
N PRO A 374 1.51 -7.60 -6.58
CA PRO A 374 2.22 -8.87 -6.62
C PRO A 374 3.67 -8.69 -7.12
N PRO A 375 4.61 -9.56 -6.70
CA PRO A 375 5.99 -9.49 -7.14
C PRO A 375 6.10 -9.46 -8.66
N PRO A 376 6.79 -8.47 -9.26
CA PRO A 376 6.99 -8.44 -10.70
C PRO A 376 7.90 -9.60 -11.15
N ALA A 377 7.70 -10.10 -12.36
CA ALA A 377 8.51 -11.20 -12.90
C ALA A 377 10.02 -10.89 -12.88
N ALA A 378 10.40 -9.63 -13.01
CA ALA A 378 11.80 -9.18 -12.93
C ALA A 378 12.42 -9.40 -11.54
N SER A 379 11.64 -9.60 -10.49
CA SER A 379 12.14 -9.91 -9.14
C SER A 379 12.43 -11.40 -8.92
N PHE A 380 11.99 -12.29 -9.84
CA PHE A 380 12.21 -13.73 -9.70
C PHE A 380 13.69 -14.04 -9.87
N GLY A 381 14.28 -14.69 -8.88
CA GLY A 381 15.73 -14.91 -8.81
C GLY A 381 16.52 -13.81 -8.09
N LEU A 382 15.86 -12.75 -7.65
CA LEU A 382 16.42 -11.67 -6.84
C LEU A 382 15.71 -11.64 -5.47
N PRO A 383 16.18 -12.41 -4.46
CA PRO A 383 15.43 -12.64 -3.22
C PRO A 383 15.03 -11.36 -2.49
N ASP A 384 15.92 -10.37 -2.41
CA ASP A 384 15.65 -9.10 -1.73
C ASP A 384 14.58 -8.29 -2.46
N GLU A 385 14.59 -8.31 -3.79
CA GLU A 385 13.60 -7.60 -4.61
C GLU A 385 12.24 -8.32 -4.59
N TYR A 386 12.26 -9.66 -4.65
CA TYR A 386 11.05 -10.46 -4.51
C TYR A 386 10.39 -10.23 -3.14
N ASN A 387 11.18 -10.29 -2.06
CA ASN A 387 10.72 -10.10 -0.69
C ASN A 387 10.24 -8.67 -0.40
N HIS A 388 10.53 -7.71 -1.27
CA HIS A 388 10.00 -6.35 -1.16
C HIS A 388 8.52 -6.25 -1.55
N TYR A 389 7.99 -7.26 -2.27
CA TYR A 389 6.61 -7.32 -2.75
C TYR A 389 5.82 -8.48 -2.16
N ALA A 390 6.49 -9.59 -1.82
CA ALA A 390 5.82 -10.83 -1.43
C ALA A 390 5.52 -10.91 0.06
N GLU A 391 4.45 -11.64 0.39
CA GLU A 391 4.16 -12.15 1.73
C GLU A 391 4.31 -13.66 1.76
N ALA A 392 5.04 -14.18 2.76
CA ALA A 392 5.38 -15.61 2.82
C ALA A 392 4.15 -16.52 3.03
N ALA A 393 3.16 -16.05 3.78
CA ALA A 393 1.96 -16.83 4.14
C ALA A 393 0.72 -16.47 3.31
N TRP A 394 0.82 -15.47 2.41
CA TRP A 394 -0.32 -14.94 1.69
C TRP A 394 -0.12 -14.96 0.17
N ASP A 395 -1.14 -15.37 -0.54
CA ASP A 395 -1.27 -15.07 -1.97
C ASP A 395 -1.51 -13.56 -2.14
N MET A 396 -0.64 -12.88 -2.88
CA MET A 396 -0.69 -11.43 -3.02
C MET A 396 -1.93 -10.93 -3.75
N GLN A 397 -2.47 -11.70 -4.70
CA GLN A 397 -3.71 -11.32 -5.39
C GLN A 397 -4.90 -11.38 -4.43
N ARG A 398 -4.95 -12.41 -3.56
CA ARG A 398 -5.97 -12.47 -2.50
C ARG A 398 -5.87 -11.29 -1.55
N LEU A 399 -4.66 -10.96 -1.11
CA LEU A 399 -4.41 -9.86 -0.19
C LEU A 399 -4.81 -8.53 -0.82
N ASN A 400 -4.48 -8.33 -2.11
CA ASN A 400 -4.88 -7.14 -2.86
C ASN A 400 -6.41 -7.04 -2.99
N ASN A 401 -7.11 -8.14 -3.25
CA ASN A 401 -8.57 -8.13 -3.29
C ASN A 401 -9.21 -7.81 -1.93
N LEU A 402 -8.61 -8.24 -0.81
CA LEU A 402 -9.04 -7.83 0.53
C LEU A 402 -8.83 -6.32 0.75
N ASN A 403 -7.68 -5.80 0.32
CA ASN A 403 -7.40 -4.36 0.37
C ASN A 403 -8.43 -3.55 -0.44
N GLU A 404 -8.72 -3.97 -1.68
CA GLU A 404 -9.74 -3.35 -2.53
C GLU A 404 -11.10 -3.33 -1.85
N HIS A 405 -11.47 -4.42 -1.18
CA HIS A 405 -12.75 -4.52 -0.46
C HIS A 405 -12.84 -3.55 0.70
N PHE A 406 -11.91 -3.61 1.66
CA PHE A 406 -11.99 -2.79 2.87
C PHE A 406 -11.77 -1.31 2.58
N VAL A 407 -10.82 -0.97 1.70
CA VAL A 407 -10.58 0.42 1.31
C VAL A 407 -11.79 0.99 0.56
N THR A 408 -12.41 0.22 -0.36
CA THR A 408 -13.64 0.66 -1.05
C THR A 408 -14.78 0.88 -0.05
N ALA A 409 -15.01 -0.05 0.88
CA ALA A 409 -16.04 0.10 1.91
C ALA A 409 -15.83 1.39 2.71
N PHE A 410 -14.62 1.58 3.21
CA PHE A 410 -14.28 2.73 4.02
C PHE A 410 -14.40 4.06 3.25
N LEU A 411 -13.86 4.15 2.04
CA LEU A 411 -13.92 5.37 1.24
C LEU A 411 -15.33 5.67 0.72
N ASN A 412 -16.13 4.67 0.32
CA ASN A 412 -17.52 4.90 -0.05
C ASN A 412 -18.32 5.46 1.14
N TYR A 413 -18.10 4.90 2.33
CA TYR A 413 -18.75 5.40 3.54
C TYR A 413 -18.33 6.85 3.85
N ARG A 414 -17.01 7.14 3.84
CA ARG A 414 -16.47 8.42 4.34
C ARG A 414 -16.46 9.56 3.32
N LEU A 415 -16.24 9.27 2.03
CA LEU A 415 -16.14 10.29 0.99
C LEU A 415 -17.42 10.39 0.16
N LYS A 416 -18.13 9.28 -0.06
CA LYS A 416 -19.37 9.30 -0.85
C LYS A 416 -20.63 9.35 0.02
N GLY A 417 -20.47 9.24 1.35
CA GLY A 417 -21.61 9.27 2.27
C GLY A 417 -22.56 8.09 2.10
N ASP A 418 -22.06 6.94 1.60
CA ASP A 418 -22.85 5.73 1.39
C ASP A 418 -22.98 4.93 2.70
N PRO A 419 -24.13 4.95 3.38
CA PRO A 419 -24.32 4.23 4.63
C PRO A 419 -24.30 2.70 4.45
N ALA A 420 -24.66 2.20 3.27
CA ALA A 420 -24.63 0.76 2.98
C ALA A 420 -23.19 0.22 2.94
N ALA A 421 -22.21 1.07 2.62
CA ALA A 421 -20.80 0.70 2.64
C ALA A 421 -20.29 0.46 4.07
N ALA A 422 -20.85 1.14 5.08
CA ALA A 422 -20.50 0.91 6.49
C ALA A 422 -20.81 -0.51 6.96
N GLU A 423 -21.79 -1.19 6.36
CA GLU A 423 -22.17 -2.54 6.74
C GLU A 423 -21.06 -3.58 6.45
N TYR A 424 -20.14 -3.29 5.51
CA TYR A 424 -18.96 -4.13 5.24
C TYR A 424 -17.85 -3.95 6.29
N LEU A 425 -17.96 -2.92 7.12
CA LEU A 425 -17.03 -2.62 8.21
C LEU A 425 -17.65 -2.95 9.59
N ASN A 426 -18.95 -3.21 9.65
CA ASN A 426 -19.66 -3.62 10.85
C ASN A 426 -19.79 -5.14 10.89
N VAL A 427 -18.75 -5.80 11.35
CA VAL A 427 -18.66 -7.26 11.39
C VAL A 427 -19.18 -7.82 12.71
N PRO A 428 -19.82 -9.02 12.70
CA PRO A 428 -20.42 -9.57 13.92
C PRO A 428 -19.39 -10.01 14.97
N THR A 429 -18.18 -10.33 14.54
CA THR A 429 -17.06 -10.71 15.42
C THR A 429 -15.77 -10.12 14.88
N PRO A 430 -14.82 -9.71 15.75
CA PRO A 430 -13.52 -9.19 15.29
C PRO A 430 -12.70 -10.17 14.46
N ILE A 431 -12.75 -11.47 14.81
CA ILE A 431 -12.06 -12.54 14.07
C ILE A 431 -13.00 -13.06 12.99
N ALA A 432 -12.49 -13.08 11.76
CA ALA A 432 -13.29 -13.47 10.62
C ALA A 432 -13.80 -14.91 10.71
N ALA A 433 -15.08 -15.01 10.50
CA ALA A 433 -15.84 -16.26 10.41
C ALA A 433 -16.86 -16.13 9.27
N ASP A 434 -17.57 -17.20 9.00
CA ASP A 434 -18.70 -17.11 8.08
C ASP A 434 -19.73 -16.07 8.57
N GLY A 435 -20.27 -15.31 7.63
CA GLY A 435 -21.28 -14.29 7.92
C GLY A 435 -20.79 -12.84 7.82
N TRP A 436 -19.52 -12.58 7.55
CA TRP A 436 -19.09 -11.24 7.21
C TRP A 436 -19.69 -10.80 5.88
N LYS A 437 -20.31 -9.63 5.86
CA LYS A 437 -20.92 -9.08 4.65
C LYS A 437 -19.89 -8.94 3.52
N GLY A 438 -20.25 -9.43 2.34
CA GLY A 438 -19.38 -9.37 1.16
C GLY A 438 -18.45 -10.56 0.99
N PHE A 439 -18.42 -11.49 1.94
CA PHE A 439 -17.61 -12.70 1.86
C PHE A 439 -18.48 -13.92 1.59
N ALA A 440 -18.08 -14.75 0.64
CA ALA A 440 -18.67 -16.07 0.47
C ALA A 440 -18.28 -16.98 1.65
N PRO A 441 -19.05 -18.03 1.98
CA PRO A 441 -18.69 -18.97 3.04
C PRO A 441 -17.26 -19.48 2.89
N ARG A 442 -16.49 -19.52 3.99
CA ARG A 442 -15.10 -20.00 4.08
C ARG A 442 -14.04 -19.09 3.42
N THR A 443 -14.40 -17.90 2.90
CA THR A 443 -13.43 -17.02 2.22
C THR A 443 -12.85 -15.92 3.11
N ALA A 444 -13.44 -15.66 4.27
CA ALA A 444 -12.98 -14.61 5.20
C ALA A 444 -11.86 -15.06 6.18
N LEU A 445 -11.24 -16.22 5.96
CA LEU A 445 -10.23 -16.75 6.89
C LEU A 445 -8.93 -15.93 6.86
N GLY A 446 -8.27 -15.82 8.03
CA GLY A 446 -6.96 -15.19 8.17
C GLY A 446 -7.02 -13.67 8.32
N ILE A 447 -8.19 -13.08 8.57
CA ILE A 447 -8.36 -11.65 8.77
C ILE A 447 -9.08 -11.35 10.08
N GLU A 448 -8.76 -10.19 10.65
CA GLU A 448 -9.45 -9.61 11.80
C GLU A 448 -9.85 -8.18 11.47
N LEU A 449 -10.94 -7.68 12.04
CA LEU A 449 -11.36 -6.29 11.90
C LEU A 449 -11.77 -5.74 13.26
N TYR A 450 -11.12 -4.68 13.68
CA TYR A 450 -11.39 -3.96 14.90
C TYR A 450 -11.94 -2.58 14.59
N HIS A 451 -12.83 -2.08 15.46
CA HIS A 451 -13.38 -0.75 15.39
C HIS A 451 -13.32 -0.08 16.75
N MET A 452 -12.89 1.17 16.78
CA MET A 452 -12.93 2.04 17.95
C MET A 452 -13.49 3.41 17.57
N ASN A 453 -14.55 3.83 18.25
CA ASN A 453 -15.11 5.16 18.08
C ASN A 453 -14.15 6.25 18.59
N ALA A 454 -14.29 7.47 18.08
CA ALA A 454 -13.68 8.65 18.66
C ALA A 454 -14.21 8.87 20.10
N LYS A 455 -13.32 9.32 20.99
CA LYS A 455 -13.68 9.72 22.36
C LYS A 455 -14.37 11.07 22.40
#